data_55908d0d85a034c0dea170e41699a9ce
#
_entry.id   55908d0d85a034c0dea170e41699a9ce
#
_cell.length_a   1.000
_cell.length_b   1.000
_cell.length_c   1.000
_cell.angle_alpha   90.00
_cell.angle_beta   90.00
_cell.angle_gamma   90.00
#
_symmetry.space_group_name_H-M   'P 1'
#
loop_
_entity.id
_entity.type
_entity.pdbx_description
1 polymer ?
#
loop_
_entity_poly.entity_id
_entity_poly.type
_entity_poly.pdbx_seq_one_letter_code
_entity_poly.pdbx_strand_id
1 'polypeptide(L)'
;KAKVKSIYVGDKDSKEAKKGQPVTIQLDREVDVSRGCVLTVDSGVKTASTLTATILWMDDDELFRGKNFFFKLGTKTIPCSVTEISYAVDVNTGEKKDVKNLAKNEIASCKISLADRIVIDEFKNHKTMGEFILIDRVTNMTSACGVVEEVHEKEHSVYEGRVDRAVRAATNGQKAITVEFVKDDKKINRAFVEDVEKILNLDGRHTYLYAPGKNDDIDCVIKHLHRAGIVVLLLVDKKQADTIQNKSESYLSNWLDEGADAKWAADYIREQSVFLGNEAKRGDYI
;
A
#
# COMPACT_ATOMS: atom_id res chain seq x y z
N LYS A 1 17.97 22.38 11.08
CA LYS A 1 19.19 22.79 10.37
C LYS A 1 20.40 22.58 11.28
N ALA A 2 21.52 22.07 10.76
CA ALA A 2 22.78 21.89 11.45
C ALA A 2 23.93 22.24 10.50
N LYS A 3 25.14 22.44 11.03
CA LYS A 3 26.36 22.66 10.23
C LYS A 3 27.23 21.42 10.32
N VAL A 4 27.94 21.11 9.25
CA VAL A 4 28.98 20.08 9.27
C VAL A 4 30.16 20.61 10.10
N LYS A 5 30.52 19.91 11.18
CA LYS A 5 31.63 20.24 12.05
C LYS A 5 32.92 19.61 11.57
N SER A 6 32.88 18.33 11.20
CA SER A 6 34.02 17.59 10.65
C SER A 6 33.57 16.50 9.69
N ILE A 7 34.45 16.11 8.79
CA ILE A 7 34.28 15.04 7.81
C ILE A 7 35.44 14.09 7.94
N TYR A 8 35.15 12.79 8.02
CA TYR A 8 36.17 11.73 8.03
C TYR A 8 36.00 10.83 6.80
N VAL A 9 37.08 10.60 6.09
CA VAL A 9 37.17 9.63 4.99
C VAL A 9 38.01 8.46 5.47
N GLY A 10 37.36 7.34 5.78
CA GLY A 10 37.96 6.31 6.62
C GLY A 10 38.29 6.90 8.01
N ASP A 11 39.52 6.71 8.48
CA ASP A 11 39.99 7.21 9.79
C ASP A 11 40.68 8.57 9.71
N LYS A 12 40.67 9.22 8.54
CA LYS A 12 41.38 10.49 8.31
C LYS A 12 40.42 11.66 8.25
N ASP A 13 40.76 12.71 9.02
CA ASP A 13 40.10 13.99 8.92
C ASP A 13 40.27 14.59 7.52
N SER A 14 39.19 15.12 6.94
CA SER A 14 39.17 15.68 5.58
C SER A 14 38.37 16.95 5.55
N LYS A 15 38.83 17.91 4.74
CA LYS A 15 38.09 19.17 4.51
C LYS A 15 36.96 19.02 3.45
N GLU A 16 37.03 17.97 2.65
CA GLU A 16 36.08 17.71 1.56
C GLU A 16 35.82 16.21 1.39
N ALA A 17 34.69 15.87 0.83
CA ALA A 17 34.33 14.53 0.43
C ALA A 17 33.80 14.55 -1.02
N LYS A 18 34.11 13.48 -1.77
CA LYS A 18 33.68 13.34 -3.17
C LYS A 18 32.54 12.35 -3.28
N LYS A 19 31.74 12.50 -4.33
CA LYS A 19 30.66 11.56 -4.67
C LYS A 19 31.18 10.12 -4.73
N GLY A 20 30.49 9.21 -4.07
CA GLY A 20 30.84 7.78 -4.02
C GLY A 20 31.81 7.40 -2.89
N GLN A 21 32.30 8.34 -2.09
CA GLN A 21 33.13 8.03 -0.93
C GLN A 21 32.26 7.72 0.30
N PRO A 22 32.58 6.63 1.04
CA PRO A 22 32.02 6.43 2.38
C PRO A 22 32.66 7.44 3.34
N VAL A 23 31.83 8.19 4.04
CA VAL A 23 32.29 9.26 4.93
C VAL A 23 31.54 9.21 6.26
N THR A 24 32.21 9.65 7.33
CA THR A 24 31.57 9.98 8.60
C THR A 24 31.46 11.49 8.70
N ILE A 25 30.25 12.00 8.91
CA ILE A 25 29.98 13.43 9.07
C ILE A 25 29.58 13.68 10.53
N GLN A 26 30.29 14.59 11.18
CA GLN A 26 29.91 15.09 12.50
C GLN A 26 29.21 16.44 12.34
N LEU A 27 28.06 16.59 12.97
CA LEU A 27 27.32 17.84 13.00
C LEU A 27 27.68 18.68 14.23
N ASP A 28 27.44 19.98 14.18
CA ASP A 28 27.73 20.96 15.24
C ASP A 28 26.78 20.83 16.45
N ARG A 29 25.71 20.06 16.32
CA ARG A 29 24.72 19.78 17.36
C ARG A 29 24.10 18.39 17.15
N GLU A 30 23.46 17.88 18.18
CA GLU A 30 22.65 16.68 18.06
C GLU A 30 21.42 16.94 17.17
N VAL A 31 21.30 16.12 16.15
CA VAL A 31 20.15 16.07 15.24
C VAL A 31 19.84 14.61 15.02
N ASP A 32 18.56 14.25 15.11
CA ASP A 32 18.13 12.90 14.76
C ASP A 32 18.29 12.69 13.25
N VAL A 33 19.34 11.99 12.86
CA VAL A 33 19.65 11.59 11.49
C VAL A 33 19.66 10.08 11.45
N SER A 34 18.53 9.51 11.11
CA SER A 34 18.35 8.07 11.01
C SER A 34 18.43 7.59 9.57
N ARG A 35 18.45 6.26 9.39
CA ARG A 35 18.48 5.61 8.07
C ARG A 35 17.28 6.07 7.23
N GLY A 36 17.55 6.56 6.02
CA GLY A 36 16.55 7.11 5.10
C GLY A 36 16.41 8.62 5.14
N CYS A 37 17.14 9.31 6.04
CA CYS A 37 17.25 10.76 5.99
C CYS A 37 18.16 11.19 4.83
N VAL A 38 17.83 12.35 4.24
CA VAL A 38 18.62 13.01 3.20
C VAL A 38 19.21 14.29 3.76
N LEU A 39 20.52 14.44 3.70
CA LEU A 39 21.22 15.67 4.02
C LEU A 39 21.34 16.53 2.75
N THR A 40 20.82 17.72 2.79
CA THR A 40 20.88 18.67 1.66
C THR A 40 21.12 20.07 2.11
N VAL A 41 21.79 20.86 1.28
CA VAL A 41 21.89 22.31 1.44
C VAL A 41 20.75 23.03 0.72
N ASP A 42 20.06 22.33 -0.18
CA ASP A 42 18.97 22.87 -0.98
C ASP A 42 17.63 22.74 -0.21
N SER A 43 16.91 23.85 -0.12
CA SER A 43 15.55 23.88 0.43
C SER A 43 14.47 23.43 -0.56
N GLY A 44 14.83 23.21 -1.82
CA GLY A 44 13.94 22.77 -2.91
C GLY A 44 13.70 21.27 -2.97
N VAL A 45 14.23 20.48 -2.03
CA VAL A 45 14.01 19.04 -1.98
C VAL A 45 12.54 18.72 -1.72
N LYS A 46 11.95 17.94 -2.64
CA LYS A 46 10.54 17.55 -2.58
C LYS A 46 10.31 16.41 -1.61
N THR A 47 9.15 16.41 -0.98
CA THR A 47 8.65 15.25 -0.21
C THR A 47 7.25 14.91 -0.68
N ALA A 48 6.98 13.65 -0.90
CA ALA A 48 5.65 13.20 -1.34
C ALA A 48 5.30 11.82 -0.79
N SER A 49 4.01 11.54 -0.80
CA SER A 49 3.42 10.22 -0.49
C SER A 49 2.66 9.61 -1.67
N THR A 50 2.61 10.31 -2.81
CA THR A 50 1.97 9.81 -4.03
C THR A 50 2.82 10.18 -5.23
N LEU A 51 2.98 9.23 -6.15
CA LEU A 51 3.81 9.40 -7.34
C LEU A 51 3.25 8.62 -8.53
N THR A 52 3.60 9.06 -9.74
CA THR A 52 3.49 8.26 -10.96
C THR A 52 4.87 7.74 -11.32
N ALA A 53 4.95 6.48 -11.66
CA ALA A 53 6.21 5.81 -11.99
C ALA A 53 6.06 4.84 -13.14
N THR A 54 7.10 4.71 -13.96
CA THR A 54 7.26 3.56 -14.86
C THR A 54 7.90 2.43 -14.11
N ILE A 55 7.29 1.25 -14.14
CA ILE A 55 7.78 0.02 -13.52
C ILE A 55 7.99 -1.07 -14.55
N LEU A 56 9.00 -1.92 -14.33
CA LEU A 56 9.14 -3.22 -14.96
C LEU A 56 8.69 -4.27 -13.95
N TRP A 57 7.66 -5.04 -14.31
CA TRP A 57 7.16 -6.11 -13.48
C TRP A 57 7.98 -7.39 -13.66
N MET A 58 8.46 -8.00 -12.58
CA MET A 58 9.39 -9.14 -12.61
C MET A 58 8.85 -10.38 -11.90
N ASP A 59 7.73 -10.27 -11.18
CA ASP A 59 7.13 -11.38 -10.44
C ASP A 59 6.43 -12.37 -11.38
N ASP A 60 6.29 -13.62 -10.94
CA ASP A 60 5.54 -14.65 -11.67
C ASP A 60 4.04 -14.45 -11.55
N ASP A 61 3.58 -13.92 -10.41
CA ASP A 61 2.19 -13.51 -10.20
C ASP A 61 1.91 -12.16 -10.86
N GLU A 62 0.72 -12.01 -11.45
CA GLU A 62 0.31 -10.75 -12.05
C GLU A 62 0.20 -9.62 -11.02
N LEU A 63 0.63 -8.41 -11.42
CA LEU A 63 0.31 -7.19 -10.70
C LEU A 63 -1.12 -6.77 -10.99
N PHE A 64 -1.88 -6.49 -9.95
CA PHE A 64 -3.22 -5.92 -10.03
C PHE A 64 -3.33 -4.67 -9.16
N ARG A 65 -4.32 -3.87 -9.46
CA ARG A 65 -4.64 -2.66 -8.71
C ARG A 65 -4.88 -2.98 -7.24
N GLY A 66 -4.24 -2.20 -6.36
CA GLY A 66 -4.38 -2.32 -4.91
C GLY A 66 -3.49 -3.37 -4.25
N LYS A 67 -2.58 -4.02 -4.98
CA LYS A 67 -1.57 -4.91 -4.38
C LYS A 67 -0.59 -4.10 -3.55
N ASN A 68 -0.22 -4.64 -2.39
CA ASN A 68 0.63 -3.98 -1.39
C ASN A 68 2.06 -4.48 -1.43
N PHE A 69 3.00 -3.54 -1.27
CA PHE A 69 4.44 -3.80 -1.30
C PHE A 69 5.18 -3.00 -0.24
N PHE A 70 6.45 -3.30 -0.06
CA PHE A 70 7.40 -2.32 0.45
C PHE A 70 8.05 -1.58 -0.72
N PHE A 71 7.99 -0.26 -0.66
CA PHE A 71 8.70 0.64 -1.56
C PHE A 71 10.07 0.94 -0.98
N LYS A 72 11.13 0.59 -1.70
CA LYS A 72 12.51 0.86 -1.27
C LYS A 72 13.18 1.82 -2.23
N LEU A 73 13.51 3.01 -1.72
CA LEU A 73 14.25 4.05 -2.41
C LEU A 73 15.51 4.37 -1.61
N GLY A 74 16.67 4.11 -2.19
CA GLY A 74 17.94 4.24 -1.48
C GLY A 74 17.95 3.41 -0.19
N THR A 75 18.08 4.07 0.96
CA THR A 75 18.09 3.43 2.29
C THR A 75 16.72 3.44 2.97
N LYS A 76 15.73 4.16 2.42
CA LYS A 76 14.36 4.21 2.97
C LYS A 76 13.54 3.03 2.46
N THR A 77 12.82 2.38 3.37
CA THR A 77 11.84 1.33 3.05
C THR A 77 10.55 1.65 3.78
N ILE A 78 9.43 1.73 3.05
CA ILE A 78 8.11 2.02 3.61
C ILE A 78 7.02 1.20 2.91
N PRO A 79 5.87 0.93 3.55
CA PRO A 79 4.73 0.34 2.90
C PRO A 79 4.20 1.22 1.77
N CYS A 80 3.73 0.59 0.70
CA CYS A 80 3.05 1.25 -0.41
C CYS A 80 1.97 0.36 -1.01
N SER A 81 1.12 0.95 -1.85
CA SER A 81 0.20 0.22 -2.73
C SER A 81 0.23 0.78 -4.14
N VAL A 82 0.09 -0.09 -5.14
CA VAL A 82 -0.14 0.30 -6.53
C VAL A 82 -1.62 0.62 -6.68
N THR A 83 -1.98 1.89 -6.73
CA THR A 83 -3.38 2.34 -6.72
C THR A 83 -4.02 2.35 -8.09
N GLU A 84 -3.19 2.41 -9.15
CA GLU A 84 -3.67 2.42 -10.54
C GLU A 84 -2.58 1.88 -11.46
N ILE A 85 -2.95 1.08 -12.44
CA ILE A 85 -2.15 0.76 -13.62
C ILE A 85 -2.72 1.61 -14.74
N SER A 86 -2.01 2.66 -15.13
CA SER A 86 -2.53 3.64 -16.09
C SER A 86 -2.51 3.10 -17.51
N TYR A 87 -1.42 2.46 -17.89
CA TYR A 87 -1.25 1.75 -19.17
C TYR A 87 0.01 0.89 -19.15
N ALA A 88 0.02 -0.18 -19.93
CA ALA A 88 1.24 -0.92 -20.25
C ALA A 88 1.88 -0.38 -21.54
N VAL A 89 3.19 -0.58 -21.70
CA VAL A 89 3.94 -0.19 -22.90
C VAL A 89 4.37 -1.44 -23.64
N ASP A 90 4.01 -1.53 -24.90
CA ASP A 90 4.55 -2.57 -25.79
C ASP A 90 6.02 -2.26 -26.08
N VAL A 91 6.92 -3.12 -25.63
CA VAL A 91 8.37 -2.90 -25.77
C VAL A 91 8.88 -2.93 -27.21
N ASN A 92 8.10 -3.51 -28.14
CA ASN A 92 8.47 -3.62 -29.54
C ASN A 92 8.03 -2.38 -30.35
N THR A 93 6.84 -1.87 -30.06
CA THR A 93 6.23 -0.76 -30.83
C THR A 93 6.29 0.57 -30.08
N GLY A 94 6.44 0.55 -28.74
CA GLY A 94 6.33 1.73 -27.89
C GLY A 94 4.89 2.19 -27.65
N GLU A 95 3.90 1.44 -28.15
CA GLU A 95 2.49 1.81 -28.04
C GLU A 95 1.97 1.58 -26.62
N LYS A 96 1.06 2.45 -26.19
CA LYS A 96 0.35 2.33 -24.92
C LYS A 96 -0.85 1.40 -25.07
N LYS A 97 -0.99 0.44 -24.13
CA LYS A 97 -2.10 -0.50 -24.07
C LYS A 97 -2.84 -0.33 -22.77
N ASP A 98 -4.15 -0.29 -22.81
CA ASP A 98 -4.99 -0.35 -21.60
C ASP A 98 -4.99 -1.78 -21.08
N VAL A 99 -4.62 -1.96 -19.82
CA VAL A 99 -4.53 -3.26 -19.17
C VAL A 99 -5.10 -3.18 -17.75
N LYS A 100 -5.75 -4.26 -17.30
CA LYS A 100 -6.22 -4.37 -15.91
C LYS A 100 -5.13 -4.88 -14.98
N ASN A 101 -4.37 -5.85 -15.45
CA ASN A 101 -3.28 -6.51 -14.73
C ASN A 101 -2.00 -6.43 -15.56
N LEU A 102 -0.86 -6.62 -14.93
CA LEU A 102 0.45 -6.61 -15.57
C LEU A 102 1.10 -7.98 -15.40
N ALA A 103 1.43 -8.63 -16.50
CA ALA A 103 2.14 -9.91 -16.50
C ALA A 103 3.66 -9.70 -16.35
N LYS A 104 4.38 -10.78 -16.02
CA LYS A 104 5.84 -10.78 -15.92
C LYS A 104 6.51 -10.23 -17.17
N ASN A 105 7.55 -9.40 -16.98
CA ASN A 105 8.34 -8.71 -18.02
C ASN A 105 7.58 -7.62 -18.78
N GLU A 106 6.42 -7.20 -18.31
CA GLU A 106 5.73 -6.04 -18.86
C GLU A 106 6.17 -4.74 -18.17
N ILE A 107 6.14 -3.67 -18.95
CA ILE A 107 6.44 -2.31 -18.48
C ILE A 107 5.13 -1.52 -18.45
N ALA A 108 4.89 -0.81 -17.36
CA ALA A 108 3.68 0.01 -17.22
C ALA A 108 3.94 1.32 -16.48
N SER A 109 3.11 2.31 -16.76
CA SER A 109 2.97 3.50 -15.93
C SER A 109 1.93 3.23 -14.86
N CYS A 110 2.32 3.45 -13.60
CA CYS A 110 1.49 3.16 -12.43
C CYS A 110 1.45 4.35 -11.46
N LYS A 111 0.31 4.52 -10.77
CA LYS A 111 0.25 5.39 -9.59
C LYS A 111 0.51 4.57 -8.34
N ILE A 112 1.39 5.10 -7.50
CA ILE A 112 1.80 4.47 -6.25
C ILE A 112 1.51 5.42 -5.10
N SER A 113 0.84 4.90 -4.07
CA SER A 113 0.62 5.59 -2.80
C SER A 113 1.54 5.00 -1.74
N LEU A 114 2.26 5.85 -1.05
CA LEU A 114 3.18 5.52 0.03
C LEU A 114 2.49 5.75 1.38
N ALA A 115 2.83 4.95 2.37
CA ALA A 115 2.27 5.07 3.73
C ALA A 115 2.70 6.35 4.46
N ASP A 116 3.81 6.96 4.05
CA ASP A 116 4.33 8.20 4.61
C ASP A 116 5.01 9.05 3.54
N ARG A 117 5.28 10.31 3.86
CA ARG A 117 6.05 11.21 2.98
C ARG A 117 7.53 10.89 3.08
N ILE A 118 8.16 10.75 1.93
CA ILE A 118 9.61 10.58 1.83
C ILE A 118 10.22 11.63 0.92
N VAL A 119 11.51 11.84 1.07
CA VAL A 119 12.29 12.63 0.10
C VAL A 119 12.36 11.83 -1.19
N ILE A 120 11.87 12.43 -2.28
CA ILE A 120 11.77 11.81 -3.59
C ILE A 120 11.85 12.87 -4.68
N ASP A 121 12.39 12.51 -5.82
CA ASP A 121 12.40 13.39 -7.00
C ASP A 121 12.17 12.57 -8.27
N GLU A 122 11.86 13.23 -9.35
CA GLU A 122 11.75 12.61 -10.66
C GLU A 122 13.13 12.07 -11.10
N PHE A 123 13.15 10.87 -11.65
CA PHE A 123 14.39 10.18 -12.04
C PHE A 123 15.25 11.01 -13.03
N LYS A 124 14.59 11.78 -13.91
CA LYS A 124 15.31 12.66 -14.85
C LYS A 124 16.12 13.76 -14.16
N ASN A 125 15.70 14.20 -12.95
CA ASN A 125 16.38 15.24 -12.19
C ASN A 125 17.47 14.63 -11.29
N HIS A 126 17.10 13.61 -10.48
CA HIS A 126 17.99 12.95 -9.54
C HIS A 126 17.80 11.43 -9.58
N LYS A 127 18.67 10.73 -10.30
CA LYS A 127 18.57 9.27 -10.48
C LYS A 127 18.42 8.53 -9.15
N THR A 128 19.30 8.78 -8.18
CA THR A 128 19.30 8.09 -6.87
C THR A 128 18.11 8.41 -5.97
N MET A 129 17.37 9.48 -6.25
CA MET A 129 16.14 9.85 -5.54
C MET A 129 14.88 9.55 -6.36
N GLY A 130 15.04 9.01 -7.57
CA GLY A 130 13.97 8.66 -8.47
C GLY A 130 13.95 7.20 -8.91
N GLU A 131 14.87 6.37 -8.44
CA GLU A 131 14.91 4.93 -8.71
C GLU A 131 14.51 4.12 -7.48
N PHE A 132 13.70 3.07 -7.65
CA PHE A 132 13.20 2.28 -6.53
C PHE A 132 12.93 0.83 -6.94
N ILE A 133 12.70 -0.01 -5.93
CA ILE A 133 12.18 -1.36 -6.11
C ILE A 133 10.90 -1.54 -5.27
N LEU A 134 10.03 -2.42 -5.75
CA LEU A 134 8.90 -2.95 -5.01
C LEU A 134 9.24 -4.34 -4.50
N ILE A 135 9.05 -4.54 -3.20
CA ILE A 135 9.34 -5.78 -2.50
C ILE A 135 8.02 -6.35 -2.00
N ASP A 136 7.73 -7.59 -2.34
CA ASP A 136 6.55 -8.29 -1.83
C ASP A 136 6.61 -8.41 -0.31
N ARG A 137 5.48 -8.12 0.36
CA ARG A 137 5.43 -8.04 1.82
C ARG A 137 5.41 -9.40 2.52
N VAL A 138 5.08 -10.46 1.81
CA VAL A 138 4.97 -11.82 2.33
C VAL A 138 6.24 -12.61 2.06
N THR A 139 6.69 -12.61 0.80
CA THR A 139 7.85 -13.39 0.36
C THR A 139 9.18 -12.64 0.56
N ASN A 140 9.15 -11.32 0.70
CA ASN A 140 10.32 -10.43 0.69
C ASN A 140 11.14 -10.48 -0.61
N MET A 141 10.56 -10.98 -1.70
CA MET A 141 11.18 -10.98 -3.02
C MET A 141 10.97 -9.63 -3.70
N THR A 142 11.90 -9.26 -4.58
CA THR A 142 11.74 -8.07 -5.42
C THR A 142 10.77 -8.39 -6.55
N SER A 143 9.62 -7.73 -6.56
CA SER A 143 8.57 -7.93 -7.56
C SER A 143 8.64 -6.93 -8.72
N ALA A 144 9.20 -5.76 -8.52
CA ALA A 144 9.39 -4.77 -9.58
C ALA A 144 10.59 -3.86 -9.33
N CYS A 145 11.15 -3.30 -10.40
CA CYS A 145 11.97 -2.10 -10.34
C CYS A 145 11.27 -0.97 -11.10
N GLY A 146 11.54 0.28 -10.71
CA GLY A 146 10.89 1.41 -11.34
C GLY A 146 11.61 2.72 -11.19
N VAL A 147 11.14 3.69 -11.97
CA VAL A 147 11.63 5.07 -11.97
C VAL A 147 10.46 6.03 -11.82
N VAL A 148 10.66 7.06 -11.01
CA VAL A 148 9.68 8.10 -10.75
C VAL A 148 9.59 9.04 -11.95
N GLU A 149 8.40 9.16 -12.52
CA GLU A 149 8.10 10.08 -13.61
C GLU A 149 7.60 11.43 -13.11
N GLU A 150 6.69 11.38 -12.14
CA GLU A 150 6.05 12.57 -11.58
C GLU A 150 5.81 12.41 -10.08
N VAL A 151 6.10 13.45 -9.34
CA VAL A 151 5.89 13.53 -7.89
C VAL A 151 4.65 14.37 -7.62
N HIS A 152 3.64 13.79 -6.95
CA HIS A 152 2.41 14.50 -6.61
C HIS A 152 2.50 15.09 -5.20
N GLU A 153 2.77 16.39 -5.13
CA GLU A 153 2.81 17.15 -3.88
C GLU A 153 1.38 17.39 -3.38
N LYS A 154 0.80 16.44 -2.67
CA LYS A 154 -0.44 16.68 -1.91
C LYS A 154 -0.14 16.88 -0.43
N GLU A 155 -0.75 17.93 0.14
CA GLU A 155 -0.61 18.32 1.52
C GLU A 155 -1.33 17.41 2.52
N HIS A 156 -1.06 16.12 2.54
CA HIS A 156 -1.59 15.28 3.63
C HIS A 156 -0.47 14.44 4.23
N SER A 157 0.08 14.92 5.35
CA SER A 157 0.78 14.06 6.29
C SER A 157 -0.26 13.15 6.93
N VAL A 158 -0.14 11.85 6.70
CA VAL A 158 -1.00 10.82 7.30
C VAL A 158 -0.75 10.73 8.82
N TYR A 159 0.32 11.34 9.32
CA TYR A 159 0.84 11.15 10.68
C TYR A 159 0.85 12.39 11.56
N GLU A 160 -0.14 13.27 11.47
CA GLU A 160 -0.33 14.31 12.48
C GLU A 160 -1.39 13.88 13.50
N GLY A 161 -0.98 13.19 14.56
CA GLY A 161 -1.85 12.88 15.67
C GLY A 161 -1.99 11.37 16.01
N ARG A 162 -3.16 10.97 16.47
CA ARG A 162 -3.46 9.58 16.87
C ARG A 162 -3.56 8.67 15.63
N VAL A 163 -3.13 7.40 15.80
CA VAL A 163 -3.37 6.36 14.82
C VAL A 163 -4.87 6.08 14.74
N ASP A 164 -5.52 6.62 13.73
CA ASP A 164 -6.93 6.41 13.42
C ASP A 164 -7.13 5.41 12.26
N ARG A 165 -8.37 5.25 11.80
CA ARG A 165 -8.70 4.37 10.69
C ARG A 165 -8.02 4.81 9.39
N ALA A 166 -7.89 6.12 9.13
CA ALA A 166 -7.27 6.64 7.92
C ALA A 166 -5.77 6.33 7.88
N VAL A 167 -5.07 6.53 9.01
CA VAL A 167 -3.66 6.13 9.17
C VAL A 167 -3.49 4.63 8.93
N ARG A 168 -4.37 3.79 9.50
CA ARG A 168 -4.31 2.34 9.28
C ARG A 168 -4.59 1.96 7.84
N ALA A 169 -5.57 2.61 7.18
CA ALA A 169 -5.87 2.37 5.78
C ALA A 169 -4.68 2.70 4.88
N ALA A 170 -4.00 3.83 5.11
CA ALA A 170 -2.81 4.22 4.38
C ALA A 170 -1.64 3.24 4.62
N THR A 171 -1.39 2.87 5.89
CA THR A 171 -0.30 1.96 6.27
C THR A 171 -0.52 0.55 5.71
N ASN A 172 -1.77 0.08 5.73
CA ASN A 172 -2.13 -1.24 5.24
C ASN A 172 -2.42 -1.26 3.73
N GLY A 173 -2.55 -0.09 3.09
CA GLY A 173 -2.92 0.04 1.67
C GLY A 173 -4.32 -0.51 1.37
N GLN A 174 -5.21 -0.51 2.37
CA GLN A 174 -6.57 -1.05 2.23
C GLN A 174 -7.59 -0.24 3.00
N LYS A 175 -8.85 -0.22 2.51
CA LYS A 175 -10.00 0.23 3.26
C LYS A 175 -10.54 -0.91 4.12
N ALA A 176 -10.97 -0.59 5.32
CA ALA A 176 -11.77 -1.52 6.11
C ALA A 176 -13.18 -1.59 5.52
N ILE A 177 -13.57 -2.76 5.05
CA ILE A 177 -14.90 -3.07 4.55
C ILE A 177 -15.41 -4.35 5.20
N THR A 178 -16.71 -4.53 5.22
CA THR A 178 -17.36 -5.80 5.57
C THR A 178 -17.92 -6.45 4.31
N VAL A 179 -17.62 -7.70 4.11
CA VAL A 179 -18.09 -8.53 3.01
C VAL A 179 -18.95 -9.64 3.59
N GLU A 180 -20.25 -9.59 3.31
CA GLU A 180 -21.21 -10.55 3.81
C GLU A 180 -21.23 -11.82 2.96
N PHE A 181 -21.05 -12.96 3.63
CA PHE A 181 -21.24 -14.29 3.08
C PHE A 181 -22.42 -14.94 3.79
N VAL A 182 -23.54 -15.11 3.09
CA VAL A 182 -24.69 -15.81 3.64
C VAL A 182 -24.56 -17.28 3.34
N LYS A 183 -24.48 -18.11 4.41
CA LYS A 183 -24.35 -19.56 4.29
C LYS A 183 -25.45 -20.16 3.43
N ASP A 184 -25.10 -21.00 2.52
CA ASP A 184 -25.98 -21.84 1.75
C ASP A 184 -25.56 -23.33 1.84
N ASP A 185 -26.47 -24.23 1.49
CA ASP A 185 -26.20 -25.68 1.57
C ASP A 185 -25.31 -26.20 0.40
N LYS A 186 -24.97 -25.33 -0.55
CA LYS A 186 -24.32 -25.73 -1.80
C LYS A 186 -22.86 -25.28 -1.88
N LYS A 187 -22.58 -24.04 -1.55
CA LYS A 187 -21.29 -23.42 -1.89
C LYS A 187 -20.73 -22.55 -0.76
N ILE A 188 -21.55 -21.63 -0.23
CA ILE A 188 -21.08 -20.67 0.77
C ILE A 188 -21.07 -21.35 2.14
N ASN A 189 -19.93 -21.88 2.48
CA ASN A 189 -19.65 -22.48 3.78
C ASN A 189 -18.34 -21.92 4.33
N ARG A 190 -17.96 -22.37 5.53
CA ARG A 190 -16.75 -21.89 6.20
C ARG A 190 -15.49 -22.15 5.37
N ALA A 191 -15.35 -23.32 4.75
CA ALA A 191 -14.18 -23.68 3.95
C ALA A 191 -14.00 -22.74 2.74
N PHE A 192 -15.09 -22.39 2.06
CA PHE A 192 -15.06 -21.42 0.95
C PHE A 192 -14.52 -20.05 1.39
N VAL A 193 -14.99 -19.54 2.54
CA VAL A 193 -14.55 -18.23 3.05
C VAL A 193 -13.10 -18.27 3.57
N GLU A 194 -12.67 -19.42 4.14
CA GLU A 194 -11.27 -19.66 4.53
C GLU A 194 -10.34 -19.66 3.31
N ASP A 195 -10.78 -20.24 2.17
CA ASP A 195 -10.01 -20.19 0.92
C ASP A 195 -9.89 -18.76 0.38
N VAL A 196 -10.98 -17.97 0.42
CA VAL A 196 -10.96 -16.55 0.07
C VAL A 196 -10.02 -15.77 0.99
N GLU A 197 -10.11 -15.99 2.30
CA GLU A 197 -9.24 -15.34 3.29
C GLU A 197 -7.77 -15.66 3.03
N LYS A 198 -7.44 -16.92 2.75
CA LYS A 198 -6.08 -17.35 2.43
C LYS A 198 -5.50 -16.61 1.23
N ILE A 199 -6.27 -16.49 0.14
CA ILE A 199 -5.83 -15.76 -1.07
C ILE A 199 -5.58 -14.29 -0.71
N LEU A 200 -6.51 -13.63 -0.03
CA LEU A 200 -6.38 -12.23 0.35
C LEU A 200 -5.18 -11.97 1.28
N ASN A 201 -4.90 -12.88 2.22
CA ASN A 201 -3.73 -12.76 3.09
C ASN A 201 -2.42 -12.95 2.33
N LEU A 202 -2.34 -13.88 1.37
CA LEU A 202 -1.18 -14.04 0.49
C LEU A 202 -0.93 -12.78 -0.36
N ASP A 203 -2.00 -12.07 -0.72
CA ASP A 203 -1.93 -10.76 -1.40
C ASP A 203 -1.60 -9.59 -0.46
N GLY A 204 -1.31 -9.86 0.81
CA GLY A 204 -0.96 -8.83 1.81
C GLY A 204 -2.14 -8.05 2.37
N ARG A 205 -3.38 -8.54 2.20
CA ARG A 205 -4.58 -7.96 2.84
C ARG A 205 -4.67 -8.39 4.30
N HIS A 206 -5.04 -7.47 5.17
CA HIS A 206 -5.36 -7.76 6.56
C HIS A 206 -6.84 -8.10 6.67
N THR A 207 -7.16 -9.39 6.76
CA THR A 207 -8.53 -9.90 6.80
C THR A 207 -8.84 -10.54 8.14
N TYR A 208 -10.12 -10.71 8.42
CA TYR A 208 -10.60 -11.50 9.55
C TYR A 208 -11.92 -12.17 9.18
N LEU A 209 -11.95 -13.51 9.19
CA LEU A 209 -13.16 -14.30 9.03
C LEU A 209 -13.94 -14.26 10.36
N TYR A 210 -15.05 -13.54 10.36
CA TYR A 210 -15.94 -13.43 11.49
C TYR A 210 -17.22 -14.24 11.28
N ALA A 211 -17.39 -15.30 12.09
CA ALA A 211 -18.61 -16.13 12.13
C ALA A 211 -19.27 -15.92 13.49
N PRO A 212 -20.30 -15.05 13.59
CA PRO A 212 -20.88 -14.66 14.86
C PRO A 212 -21.49 -15.82 15.64
N GLY A 213 -21.31 -15.83 16.96
CA GLY A 213 -22.05 -16.66 17.89
C GLY A 213 -23.48 -16.14 18.13
N LYS A 214 -24.29 -16.92 18.86
CA LYS A 214 -25.72 -16.59 19.11
C LYS A 214 -25.94 -15.28 19.87
N ASN A 215 -24.98 -14.86 20.67
CA ASN A 215 -25.10 -13.71 21.59
C ASN A 215 -24.16 -12.56 21.20
N ASP A 216 -23.52 -12.63 20.02
CA ASP A 216 -22.59 -11.58 19.59
C ASP A 216 -23.35 -10.35 19.14
N ASP A 217 -22.90 -9.18 19.56
CA ASP A 217 -23.28 -7.90 18.97
C ASP A 217 -22.46 -7.71 17.69
N ILE A 218 -23.03 -8.15 16.58
CA ILE A 218 -22.34 -8.15 15.26
C ILE A 218 -21.90 -6.75 14.87
N ASP A 219 -22.77 -5.75 15.03
CA ASP A 219 -22.47 -4.36 14.66
C ASP A 219 -21.31 -3.79 15.50
N CYS A 220 -21.30 -4.10 16.79
CA CYS A 220 -20.20 -3.70 17.68
C CYS A 220 -18.85 -4.31 17.27
N VAL A 221 -18.83 -5.61 16.98
CA VAL A 221 -17.60 -6.30 16.54
C VAL A 221 -17.11 -5.75 15.21
N ILE A 222 -17.97 -5.59 14.21
CA ILE A 222 -17.63 -4.99 12.91
C ILE A 222 -17.03 -3.59 13.10
N LYS A 223 -17.65 -2.76 13.94
CA LYS A 223 -17.15 -1.41 14.22
C LYS A 223 -15.72 -1.43 14.78
N HIS A 224 -15.39 -2.36 15.68
CA HIS A 224 -14.03 -2.49 16.23
C HIS A 224 -13.03 -2.98 15.19
N LEU A 225 -13.40 -3.97 14.38
CA LEU A 225 -12.54 -4.48 13.29
C LEU A 225 -12.29 -3.40 12.22
N HIS A 226 -13.29 -2.61 11.87
CA HIS A 226 -13.13 -1.47 10.96
C HIS A 226 -12.18 -0.40 11.53
N ARG A 227 -12.28 -0.10 12.84
CA ARG A 227 -11.33 0.81 13.50
C ARG A 227 -9.91 0.28 13.49
N ALA A 228 -9.75 -1.05 13.50
CA ALA A 228 -8.45 -1.71 13.36
C ALA A 228 -7.93 -1.73 11.90
N GLY A 229 -8.72 -1.29 10.92
CA GLY A 229 -8.34 -1.29 9.50
C GLY A 229 -8.46 -2.65 8.81
N ILE A 230 -9.31 -3.54 9.34
CA ILE A 230 -9.45 -4.92 8.90
C ILE A 230 -10.58 -5.04 7.85
N VAL A 231 -10.35 -5.85 6.82
CA VAL A 231 -11.38 -6.34 5.91
C VAL A 231 -12.08 -7.52 6.59
N VAL A 232 -13.36 -7.36 6.91
CA VAL A 232 -14.15 -8.37 7.62
C VAL A 232 -14.85 -9.28 6.63
N LEU A 233 -14.53 -10.57 6.65
CA LEU A 233 -15.25 -11.62 5.91
C LEU A 233 -16.33 -12.18 6.85
N LEU A 234 -17.55 -11.65 6.74
CA LEU A 234 -18.63 -11.93 7.67
C LEU A 234 -19.44 -13.14 7.18
N LEU A 235 -19.32 -14.28 7.87
CA LEU A 235 -20.02 -15.50 7.55
C LEU A 235 -21.23 -15.69 8.45
N VAL A 236 -22.43 -15.44 7.94
CA VAL A 236 -23.70 -15.46 8.66
C VAL A 236 -24.70 -16.43 8.07
N ASP A 237 -25.70 -16.83 8.86
CA ASP A 237 -26.92 -17.43 8.32
C ASP A 237 -27.92 -16.33 7.91
N LYS A 238 -28.99 -16.72 7.19
CA LYS A 238 -29.98 -15.78 6.70
C LYS A 238 -30.66 -14.96 7.81
N LYS A 239 -30.90 -15.59 8.99
CA LYS A 239 -31.53 -14.90 10.13
C LYS A 239 -30.59 -13.85 10.71
N GLN A 240 -29.30 -14.17 10.84
CA GLN A 240 -28.29 -13.23 11.31
C GLN A 240 -28.11 -12.08 10.33
N ALA A 241 -28.08 -12.34 9.01
CA ALA A 241 -27.99 -11.31 7.97
C ALA A 241 -29.14 -10.29 8.04
N ASP A 242 -30.37 -10.76 8.37
CA ASP A 242 -31.56 -9.91 8.50
C ASP A 242 -31.53 -9.03 9.77
N THR A 243 -30.69 -9.34 10.77
CA THR A 243 -30.57 -8.56 12.01
C THR A 243 -29.58 -7.40 11.91
N ILE A 244 -28.69 -7.39 10.92
CA ILE A 244 -27.64 -6.39 10.76
C ILE A 244 -28.25 -5.06 10.33
N GLN A 245 -28.13 -4.04 11.18
CA GLN A 245 -28.76 -2.74 10.95
C GLN A 245 -27.86 -1.73 10.24
N ASN A 246 -26.55 -1.78 10.46
CA ASN A 246 -25.59 -0.80 9.96
C ASN A 246 -24.91 -1.27 8.66
N LYS A 247 -25.68 -1.36 7.57
CA LYS A 247 -25.15 -1.61 6.22
C LYS A 247 -24.72 -0.28 5.60
N SER A 248 -23.54 0.22 6.02
CA SER A 248 -22.92 1.44 5.48
C SER A 248 -22.37 1.21 4.05
N GLU A 249 -21.87 2.26 3.39
CA GLU A 249 -21.18 2.16 2.09
C GLU A 249 -19.96 1.21 2.12
N SER A 250 -19.42 0.93 3.31
CA SER A 250 -18.32 -0.04 3.51
C SER A 250 -18.83 -1.47 3.75
N TYR A 251 -20.10 -1.76 3.49
CA TYR A 251 -20.73 -3.06 3.68
C TYR A 251 -21.21 -3.64 2.35
N LEU A 252 -20.66 -4.77 1.93
CA LEU A 252 -21.00 -5.47 0.70
C LEU A 252 -21.94 -6.64 1.01
N SER A 253 -23.20 -6.54 0.56
CA SER A 253 -24.19 -7.62 0.62
C SER A 253 -24.67 -7.97 -0.79
N ASN A 254 -25.09 -9.23 -1.00
CA ASN A 254 -25.60 -9.72 -2.29
C ASN A 254 -24.64 -9.47 -3.48
N TRP A 255 -23.34 -9.60 -3.24
CA TRP A 255 -22.28 -9.27 -4.19
C TRP A 255 -21.71 -10.48 -4.95
N LEU A 256 -21.96 -11.69 -4.43
CA LEU A 256 -21.36 -12.91 -4.97
C LEU A 256 -22.23 -13.47 -6.11
N ASP A 257 -21.64 -13.55 -7.30
CA ASP A 257 -22.32 -14.11 -8.47
C ASP A 257 -22.48 -15.63 -8.39
N GLU A 258 -23.56 -16.15 -9.01
CA GLU A 258 -23.71 -17.58 -9.21
C GLU A 258 -22.56 -18.11 -10.05
N GLY A 259 -21.79 -19.07 -9.50
CA GLY A 259 -20.63 -19.65 -10.17
C GLY A 259 -19.27 -19.05 -9.79
N ALA A 260 -19.20 -17.94 -9.10
CA ALA A 260 -17.94 -17.35 -8.65
C ALA A 260 -17.13 -18.33 -7.78
N ASP A 261 -15.85 -18.54 -8.05
CA ASP A 261 -14.95 -19.32 -7.20
C ASP A 261 -14.27 -18.45 -6.14
N ALA A 262 -13.45 -19.04 -5.28
CA ALA A 262 -12.76 -18.30 -4.22
C ALA A 262 -11.78 -17.28 -4.78
N LYS A 263 -11.18 -17.52 -5.93
CA LYS A 263 -10.27 -16.59 -6.59
C LYS A 263 -11.02 -15.35 -7.08
N TRP A 264 -12.14 -15.55 -7.79
CA TRP A 264 -13.00 -14.44 -8.25
C TRP A 264 -13.49 -13.60 -7.07
N ALA A 265 -13.91 -14.27 -5.98
CA ALA A 265 -14.36 -13.60 -4.77
C ALA A 265 -13.24 -12.76 -4.14
N ALA A 266 -12.04 -13.28 -4.03
CA ALA A 266 -10.87 -12.57 -3.52
C ALA A 266 -10.50 -11.36 -4.41
N ASP A 267 -10.51 -11.52 -5.74
CA ASP A 267 -10.24 -10.47 -6.71
C ASP A 267 -11.24 -9.32 -6.57
N TYR A 268 -12.52 -9.63 -6.46
CA TYR A 268 -13.58 -8.64 -6.25
C TYR A 268 -13.38 -7.86 -4.92
N ILE A 269 -13.17 -8.57 -3.81
CA ILE A 269 -12.94 -7.96 -2.49
C ILE A 269 -11.70 -7.08 -2.50
N ARG A 270 -10.65 -7.49 -3.20
CA ARG A 270 -9.42 -6.73 -3.36
C ARG A 270 -9.69 -5.40 -4.05
N GLU A 271 -10.44 -5.39 -5.14
CA GLU A 271 -10.82 -4.17 -5.85
C GLU A 271 -11.64 -3.21 -4.96
N GLN A 272 -12.61 -3.75 -4.21
CA GLN A 272 -13.47 -2.94 -3.34
C GLN A 272 -12.74 -2.37 -2.12
N SER A 273 -11.68 -3.04 -1.66
CA SER A 273 -10.90 -2.64 -0.48
C SER A 273 -9.66 -1.80 -0.80
N VAL A 274 -9.48 -1.31 -2.02
CA VAL A 274 -8.34 -0.45 -2.39
C VAL A 274 -8.40 0.89 -1.66
N PHE A 275 -7.30 1.30 -1.03
CA PHE A 275 -7.13 2.64 -0.49
C PHE A 275 -6.60 3.59 -1.57
N LEU A 276 -7.38 4.58 -1.95
CA LEU A 276 -7.05 5.52 -3.03
C LEU A 276 -6.39 6.83 -2.56
N GLY A 277 -5.98 6.91 -1.30
CA GLY A 277 -5.25 8.07 -0.77
C GLY A 277 -6.08 9.35 -0.52
N ASN A 278 -7.27 9.49 -1.10
CA ASN A 278 -8.09 10.70 -1.05
C ASN A 278 -9.40 10.58 -0.26
N GLU A 279 -9.74 9.40 0.24
CA GLU A 279 -11.09 9.11 0.76
C GLU A 279 -11.23 9.26 2.28
N ALA A 280 -10.15 9.52 2.99
CA ALA A 280 -10.22 9.81 4.42
C ALA A 280 -10.51 11.29 4.65
N LYS A 281 -11.77 11.71 4.53
CA LYS A 281 -12.21 12.96 5.13
C LYS A 281 -12.10 12.80 6.65
N ARG A 282 -11.32 13.67 7.32
CA ARG A 282 -11.40 13.84 8.77
C ARG A 282 -12.86 14.18 9.10
N GLY A 283 -13.56 13.30 9.78
CA GLY A 283 -14.91 13.58 10.25
C GLY A 283 -15.91 12.44 10.27
N ASP A 284 -15.67 11.34 9.56
CA ASP A 284 -16.65 10.23 9.49
C ASP A 284 -16.55 9.24 10.66
N TYR A 285 -16.12 9.72 11.86
CA TYR A 285 -15.78 8.89 13.01
C TYR A 285 -16.49 9.36 14.29
N ILE A 286 -17.80 9.26 14.29
CA ILE A 286 -18.58 9.25 15.52
C ILE A 286 -19.09 7.84 15.80
#